data_9785a1621f3d7bccbca02f337dc8d448
#
_entry.id   9785a1621f3d7bccbca02f337dc8d448
#
_cell.length_a   1.000
_cell.length_b   1.000
_cell.length_c   1.000
_cell.angle_alpha   90.00
_cell.angle_beta   90.00
_cell.angle_gamma   90.00
#
_symmetry.space_group_name_H-M   'P 1'
#
loop_
_entity.id
_entity.type
_entity.pdbx_description
1 polymer ?
#
loop_
_entity_poly.entity_id
_entity_poly.type
_entity_poly.pdbx_seq_one_letter_code
_entity_poly.pdbx_strand_id
1 'polypeptide(L)'
;MRPIFLCGFMGCGKSTVGKILAKKMGCQCVDLDKYIEDTAGMSIPEIFDKYGEEHFRKLETEALAAFADIGGVVATGGGALLSEENGKVAKRSGMVVFIDTYFNTCYGRIKNDPNRPIAYNSTREELLERFDYRRPLYLAHSHYVISGGYPPIVIASKIQKLYKRFDFGQG
;
A
#
# COMPACT_ATOMS: atom_id res chain seq x y z
N MET A 1 12.16 -14.62 -0.36
CA MET A 1 11.87 -13.94 0.93
C MET A 1 10.36 -13.76 1.04
N ARG A 2 9.79 -13.79 2.25
CA ARG A 2 8.37 -13.44 2.42
C ARG A 2 8.11 -11.97 2.08
N PRO A 3 6.92 -11.62 1.57
CA PRO A 3 6.63 -10.25 1.15
C PRO A 3 6.61 -9.23 2.29
N ILE A 4 6.91 -7.98 1.95
CA ILE A 4 6.70 -6.82 2.81
C ILE A 4 5.64 -5.96 2.12
N PHE A 5 4.46 -5.88 2.71
CA PHE A 5 3.38 -5.02 2.24
C PHE A 5 3.46 -3.65 2.90
N LEU A 6 3.52 -2.60 2.09
CA LEU A 6 3.51 -1.20 2.55
C LEU A 6 2.12 -0.63 2.34
N CYS A 7 1.43 -0.26 3.40
CA CYS A 7 0.12 0.38 3.33
C CYS A 7 0.15 1.81 3.89
N GLY A 8 -0.92 2.54 3.62
CA GLY A 8 -1.11 3.91 4.06
C GLY A 8 -1.81 4.77 3.02
N PHE A 9 -2.16 5.97 3.41
CA PHE A 9 -2.91 6.90 2.57
C PHE A 9 -2.15 7.30 1.30
N MET A 10 -2.88 7.77 0.29
CA MET A 10 -2.26 8.31 -0.92
C MET A 10 -1.32 9.48 -0.57
N GLY A 11 -0.14 9.52 -1.18
CA GLY A 11 0.88 10.54 -0.87
C GLY A 11 1.71 10.27 0.40
N CYS A 12 1.49 9.18 1.14
CA CYS A 12 2.28 8.88 2.35
C CYS A 12 3.72 8.41 2.07
N GLY A 13 4.05 8.04 0.83
CA GLY A 13 5.43 7.71 0.42
C GLY A 13 5.72 6.23 0.16
N LYS A 14 4.71 5.36 0.09
CA LYS A 14 4.88 3.91 -0.14
C LYS A 14 5.79 3.55 -1.29
N SER A 15 5.52 4.08 -2.49
CA SER A 15 6.29 3.74 -3.69
C SER A 15 7.75 4.20 -3.59
N THR A 16 8.01 5.38 -2.99
CA THR A 16 9.37 5.88 -2.78
C THR A 16 10.13 5.02 -1.77
N VAL A 17 9.52 4.77 -0.61
CA VAL A 17 10.10 3.93 0.45
C VAL A 17 10.29 2.50 -0.06
N GLY A 18 9.32 1.97 -0.79
CA GLY A 18 9.36 0.62 -1.35
C GLY A 18 10.54 0.40 -2.28
N LYS A 19 10.79 1.32 -3.21
CA LYS A 19 11.94 1.25 -4.13
C LYS A 19 13.28 1.28 -3.38
N ILE A 20 13.41 2.14 -2.37
CA ILE A 20 14.63 2.22 -1.56
C ILE A 20 14.82 0.94 -0.74
N LEU A 21 13.75 0.45 -0.12
CA LEU A 21 13.77 -0.77 0.68
C LEU A 21 14.15 -1.98 -0.17
N ALA A 22 13.52 -2.15 -1.32
CA ALA A 22 13.81 -3.25 -2.24
C ALA A 22 15.27 -3.25 -2.70
N LYS A 23 15.80 -2.08 -3.06
CA LYS A 23 17.23 -1.93 -3.38
C LYS A 23 18.13 -2.36 -2.21
N LYS A 24 17.80 -1.95 -0.97
CA LYS A 24 18.56 -2.33 0.23
C LYS A 24 18.50 -3.82 0.54
N MET A 25 17.43 -4.49 0.14
CA MET A 25 17.19 -5.91 0.42
C MET A 25 17.57 -6.83 -0.76
N GLY A 26 17.95 -6.28 -1.90
CA GLY A 26 18.29 -7.04 -3.09
C GLY A 26 17.09 -7.78 -3.70
N CYS A 27 15.89 -7.18 -3.63
CA CYS A 27 14.65 -7.77 -4.15
C CYS A 27 13.89 -6.78 -5.04
N GLN A 28 12.80 -7.23 -5.65
CA GLN A 28 11.92 -6.38 -6.45
C GLN A 28 11.00 -5.53 -5.58
N CYS A 29 10.61 -4.36 -6.12
CA CYS A 29 9.53 -3.53 -5.59
C CYS A 29 8.40 -3.47 -6.63
N VAL A 30 7.19 -3.80 -6.20
CA VAL A 30 6.00 -3.79 -7.05
C VAL A 30 5.00 -2.79 -6.51
N ASP A 31 4.41 -2.02 -7.40
CA ASP A 31 3.21 -1.23 -7.15
C ASP A 31 2.00 -2.10 -7.51
N LEU A 32 1.12 -2.37 -6.53
CA LEU A 32 0.03 -3.32 -6.71
C LEU A 32 -0.99 -2.82 -7.73
N ASP A 33 -1.29 -1.52 -7.74
CA ASP A 33 -2.22 -0.92 -8.68
C ASP A 33 -1.72 -1.11 -10.11
N LYS A 34 -0.42 -0.81 -10.33
CA LYS A 34 0.20 -1.02 -11.64
C LYS A 34 0.24 -2.49 -12.05
N TYR A 35 0.51 -3.41 -11.13
CA TYR A 35 0.50 -4.84 -11.41
C TYR A 35 -0.90 -5.31 -11.87
N ILE A 36 -1.96 -4.81 -11.24
CA ILE A 36 -3.33 -5.11 -11.64
C ILE A 36 -3.62 -4.57 -13.05
N GLU A 37 -3.25 -3.32 -13.36
CA GLU A 37 -3.41 -2.74 -14.70
C GLU A 37 -2.68 -3.54 -15.77
N ASP A 38 -1.41 -3.87 -15.52
CA ASP A 38 -0.57 -4.62 -16.46
C ASP A 38 -1.13 -6.05 -16.69
N THR A 39 -1.69 -6.68 -15.64
CA THR A 39 -2.28 -8.02 -15.73
C THR A 39 -3.65 -8.01 -16.42
N ALA A 40 -4.46 -7.00 -16.14
CA ALA A 40 -5.78 -6.85 -16.75
C ALA A 40 -5.72 -6.31 -18.19
N GLY A 41 -4.59 -5.72 -18.61
CA GLY A 41 -4.43 -5.07 -19.90
C GLY A 41 -5.26 -3.80 -20.07
N MET A 42 -5.69 -3.18 -18.97
CA MET A 42 -6.49 -1.96 -18.94
C MET A 42 -6.25 -1.17 -17.65
N SER A 43 -6.52 0.13 -17.71
CA SER A 43 -6.39 1.01 -16.54
C SER A 43 -7.46 0.73 -15.47
N ILE A 44 -7.17 1.11 -14.22
CA ILE A 44 -8.13 0.97 -13.12
C ILE A 44 -9.46 1.67 -13.41
N PRO A 45 -9.50 2.91 -13.94
CA PRO A 45 -10.76 3.53 -14.36
C PRO A 45 -11.56 2.68 -15.37
N GLU A 46 -10.89 2.08 -16.37
CA GLU A 46 -11.55 1.21 -17.35
C GLU A 46 -12.08 -0.08 -16.70
N ILE A 47 -11.38 -0.64 -15.71
CA ILE A 47 -11.86 -1.79 -14.93
C ILE A 47 -13.14 -1.43 -14.18
N PHE A 48 -13.16 -0.26 -13.51
CA PHE A 48 -14.35 0.21 -12.79
C PHE A 48 -15.53 0.44 -13.74
N ASP A 49 -15.30 1.10 -14.86
CA ASP A 49 -16.37 1.39 -15.85
C ASP A 49 -16.96 0.13 -16.47
N LYS A 50 -16.10 -0.85 -16.77
CA LYS A 50 -16.51 -2.07 -17.49
C LYS A 50 -17.03 -3.18 -16.57
N TYR A 51 -16.44 -3.34 -15.41
CA TYR A 51 -16.68 -4.50 -14.52
C TYR A 51 -17.14 -4.11 -13.11
N GLY A 52 -17.05 -2.84 -12.74
CA GLY A 52 -17.45 -2.31 -11.43
C GLY A 52 -16.42 -2.50 -10.33
N GLU A 53 -16.70 -1.88 -9.18
CA GLU A 53 -15.79 -1.87 -8.03
C GLU A 53 -15.58 -3.28 -7.44
N GLU A 54 -16.62 -4.10 -7.36
CA GLU A 54 -16.53 -5.46 -6.81
C GLU A 54 -15.51 -6.32 -7.56
N HIS A 55 -15.50 -6.22 -8.89
CA HIS A 55 -14.52 -6.93 -9.69
C HIS A 55 -13.08 -6.45 -9.42
N PHE A 56 -12.90 -5.12 -9.33
CA PHE A 56 -11.59 -4.56 -8.98
C PHE A 56 -11.10 -5.05 -7.61
N ARG A 57 -12.00 -5.12 -6.60
CA ARG A 57 -11.64 -5.65 -5.27
C ARG A 57 -11.22 -7.12 -5.32
N LYS A 58 -11.81 -7.93 -6.19
CA LYS A 58 -11.35 -9.31 -6.43
C LYS A 58 -9.94 -9.34 -7.01
N LEU A 59 -9.65 -8.49 -8.00
CA LEU A 59 -8.30 -8.36 -8.57
C LEU A 59 -7.26 -7.91 -7.52
N GLU A 60 -7.62 -7.01 -6.61
CA GLU A 60 -6.73 -6.64 -5.50
C GLU A 60 -6.42 -7.85 -4.59
N THR A 61 -7.42 -8.66 -4.27
CA THR A 61 -7.26 -9.86 -3.43
C THR A 61 -6.39 -10.90 -4.13
N GLU A 62 -6.64 -11.18 -5.41
CA GLU A 62 -5.85 -12.11 -6.22
C GLU A 62 -4.39 -11.66 -6.36
N ALA A 63 -4.17 -10.36 -6.59
CA ALA A 63 -2.83 -9.80 -6.66
C ALA A 63 -2.07 -9.91 -5.33
N LEU A 64 -2.72 -9.62 -4.20
CA LEU A 64 -2.12 -9.80 -2.87
C LEU A 64 -1.73 -11.27 -2.62
N ALA A 65 -2.60 -12.22 -3.00
CA ALA A 65 -2.33 -13.64 -2.88
C ALA A 65 -1.15 -14.08 -3.77
N ALA A 66 -1.06 -13.58 -5.00
CA ALA A 66 0.07 -13.87 -5.89
C ALA A 66 1.41 -13.44 -5.28
N PHE A 67 1.47 -12.29 -4.63
CA PHE A 67 2.69 -11.82 -3.97
C PHE A 67 3.01 -12.55 -2.66
N ALA A 68 2.08 -13.28 -2.08
CA ALA A 68 2.36 -14.19 -0.97
C ALA A 68 3.43 -15.23 -1.35
N ASP A 69 3.39 -15.71 -2.59
CA ASP A 69 4.33 -16.72 -3.11
C ASP A 69 5.57 -16.08 -3.77
N ILE A 70 5.39 -15.00 -4.50
CA ILE A 70 6.48 -14.30 -5.23
C ILE A 70 7.45 -13.61 -4.26
N GLY A 71 6.91 -12.98 -3.20
CA GLY A 71 7.70 -12.20 -2.25
C GLY A 71 8.09 -10.82 -2.77
N GLY A 72 9.06 -10.18 -2.09
CA GLY A 72 9.52 -8.83 -2.42
C GLY A 72 8.85 -7.72 -1.61
N VAL A 73 9.00 -6.48 -2.04
CA VAL A 73 8.35 -5.31 -1.44
C VAL A 73 7.15 -4.92 -2.29
N VAL A 74 5.97 -4.87 -1.70
CA VAL A 74 4.71 -4.55 -2.37
C VAL A 74 4.17 -3.24 -1.81
N ALA A 75 4.16 -2.18 -2.62
CA ALA A 75 3.45 -0.95 -2.31
C ALA A 75 1.96 -1.16 -2.67
N THR A 76 1.11 -1.32 -1.66
CA THR A 76 -0.32 -1.57 -1.89
C THR A 76 -1.03 -0.29 -2.34
N GLY A 77 -2.06 -0.42 -3.15
CA GLY A 77 -3.00 0.66 -3.41
C GLY A 77 -3.65 1.16 -2.11
N GLY A 78 -4.15 2.40 -2.13
CA GLY A 78 -4.77 3.00 -0.94
C GLY A 78 -6.05 2.29 -0.47
N GLY A 79 -6.61 1.40 -1.28
CA GLY A 79 -7.82 0.63 -0.96
C GLY A 79 -7.58 -0.84 -0.61
N ALA A 80 -6.45 -1.40 -1.03
CA ALA A 80 -6.22 -2.84 -0.98
C ALA A 80 -6.29 -3.46 0.42
N LEU A 81 -5.78 -2.77 1.44
CA LEU A 81 -5.81 -3.25 2.83
C LEU A 81 -6.92 -2.62 3.68
N LEU A 82 -8.01 -2.15 3.06
CA LEU A 82 -9.19 -1.68 3.80
C LEU A 82 -10.12 -2.85 4.15
N SER A 83 -10.17 -3.89 3.34
CA SER A 83 -10.97 -5.07 3.63
C SER A 83 -10.29 -5.97 4.67
N GLU A 84 -11.10 -6.55 5.55
CA GLU A 84 -10.62 -7.49 6.58
C GLU A 84 -10.00 -8.73 5.95
N GLU A 85 -10.56 -9.22 4.84
CA GLU A 85 -10.06 -10.37 4.10
C GLU A 85 -8.63 -10.13 3.59
N ASN A 86 -8.41 -9.02 2.88
CA ASN A 86 -7.10 -8.64 2.38
C ASN A 86 -6.09 -8.39 3.50
N GLY A 87 -6.54 -7.77 4.59
CA GLY A 87 -5.74 -7.59 5.80
C GLY A 87 -5.26 -8.93 6.38
N LYS A 88 -6.15 -9.92 6.48
CA LYS A 88 -5.81 -11.28 6.94
C LYS A 88 -4.85 -11.99 5.99
N VAL A 89 -5.10 -11.93 4.68
CA VAL A 89 -4.21 -12.51 3.66
C VAL A 89 -2.81 -11.91 3.76
N ALA A 90 -2.69 -10.59 3.75
CA ALA A 90 -1.40 -9.90 3.82
C ALA A 90 -0.65 -10.23 5.12
N LYS A 91 -1.35 -10.25 6.27
CA LYS A 91 -0.72 -10.54 7.58
C LYS A 91 -0.25 -11.98 7.72
N ARG A 92 -0.94 -12.95 7.13
CA ARG A 92 -0.53 -14.37 7.15
C ARG A 92 0.64 -14.64 6.21
N SER A 93 0.67 -14.00 5.07
CA SER A 93 1.69 -14.25 4.04
C SER A 93 2.98 -13.47 4.24
N GLY A 94 2.94 -12.29 4.88
CA GLY A 94 4.12 -11.44 4.99
C GLY A 94 4.08 -10.45 6.14
N MET A 95 5.02 -9.52 6.13
CA MET A 95 5.09 -8.41 7.08
C MET A 95 4.33 -7.20 6.52
N VAL A 96 3.32 -6.74 7.22
CA VAL A 96 2.56 -5.53 6.84
C VAL A 96 3.06 -4.33 7.66
N VAL A 97 3.43 -3.26 6.97
CA VAL A 97 3.92 -2.01 7.57
C VAL A 97 3.05 -0.84 7.11
N PHE A 98 2.46 -0.17 8.06
CA PHE A 98 1.73 1.07 7.82
C PHE A 98 2.68 2.26 7.91
N ILE A 99 2.77 3.04 6.82
CA ILE A 99 3.48 4.33 6.80
C ILE A 99 2.48 5.43 7.16
N ASP A 100 2.47 5.79 8.44
CA ASP A 100 1.55 6.77 9.00
C ASP A 100 2.11 8.19 8.81
N THR A 101 1.59 8.88 7.81
CA THR A 101 1.99 10.24 7.44
C THR A 101 0.84 11.20 7.73
N TYR A 102 1.13 12.35 8.32
CA TYR A 102 0.12 13.37 8.60
C TYR A 102 -0.65 13.77 7.34
N PHE A 103 -1.97 13.98 7.51
CA PHE A 103 -2.87 14.36 6.41
C PHE A 103 -2.36 15.55 5.60
N ASN A 104 -1.94 16.64 6.25
CA ASN A 104 -1.47 17.84 5.55
C ASN A 104 -0.24 17.56 4.66
N THR A 105 0.64 16.66 5.07
CA THR A 105 1.79 16.23 4.26
C THR A 105 1.33 15.41 3.04
N CYS A 106 0.42 14.48 3.24
CA CYS A 106 -0.17 13.71 2.14
C CYS A 106 -0.91 14.62 1.16
N TYR A 107 -1.79 15.47 1.68
CA TYR A 107 -2.58 16.42 0.89
C TYR A 107 -1.70 17.37 0.06
N GLY A 108 -0.66 17.95 0.67
CA GLY A 108 0.28 18.81 -0.04
C GLY A 108 0.97 18.14 -1.24
N ARG A 109 1.16 16.82 -1.18
CA ARG A 109 1.79 16.03 -2.27
C ARG A 109 0.82 15.64 -3.38
N ILE A 110 -0.48 15.53 -3.09
CA ILE A 110 -1.47 14.95 -4.03
C ILE A 110 -2.46 15.95 -4.61
N LYS A 111 -2.68 17.11 -3.97
CA LYS A 111 -3.76 18.06 -4.32
C LYS A 111 -3.71 18.58 -5.76
N ASN A 112 -2.55 18.61 -6.38
CA ASN A 112 -2.35 19.12 -7.73
C ASN A 112 -1.81 18.05 -8.70
N ASP A 113 -1.89 16.76 -8.34
CA ASP A 113 -1.39 15.67 -9.17
C ASP A 113 -2.49 15.15 -10.10
N PRO A 114 -2.43 15.45 -11.42
CA PRO A 114 -3.44 14.99 -12.38
C PRO A 114 -3.45 13.46 -12.57
N ASN A 115 -2.38 12.78 -12.16
CA ASN A 115 -2.32 11.31 -12.21
C ASN A 115 -3.07 10.65 -11.03
N ARG A 116 -3.72 11.46 -10.18
CA ARG A 116 -4.53 11.01 -9.04
C ARG A 116 -5.95 11.53 -9.13
N PRO A 117 -6.80 10.95 -10.00
CA PRO A 117 -8.15 11.48 -10.29
C PRO A 117 -8.99 11.70 -9.04
N ILE A 118 -8.94 10.78 -8.07
CA ILE A 118 -9.69 10.90 -6.81
C ILE A 118 -9.24 12.14 -6.03
N ALA A 119 -7.94 12.34 -5.87
CA ALA A 119 -7.41 13.49 -5.13
C ALA A 119 -7.64 14.81 -5.88
N TYR A 120 -7.48 14.78 -7.20
CA TYR A 120 -7.64 15.95 -8.07
C TYR A 120 -9.10 16.46 -8.11
N ASN A 121 -10.07 15.55 -8.07
CA ASN A 121 -11.49 15.87 -8.14
C ASN A 121 -12.19 15.97 -6.77
N SER A 122 -11.47 15.79 -5.67
CA SER A 122 -12.03 15.87 -4.31
C SER A 122 -11.65 17.17 -3.63
N THR A 123 -12.54 17.68 -2.79
CA THR A 123 -12.22 18.77 -1.87
C THR A 123 -11.24 18.30 -0.78
N ARG A 124 -10.65 19.26 -0.07
CA ARG A 124 -9.77 18.95 1.06
C ARG A 124 -10.52 18.21 2.18
N GLU A 125 -11.76 18.63 2.43
CA GLU A 125 -12.65 18.07 3.44
C GLU A 125 -13.01 16.61 3.12
N GLU A 126 -13.39 16.31 1.89
CA GLU A 126 -13.67 14.94 1.43
C GLU A 126 -12.43 14.03 1.55
N LEU A 127 -11.24 14.57 1.26
CA LEU A 127 -9.99 13.81 1.42
C LEU A 127 -9.64 13.59 2.89
N LEU A 128 -9.94 14.55 3.77
CA LEU A 128 -9.74 14.41 5.21
C LEU A 128 -10.68 13.35 5.80
N GLU A 129 -11.97 13.37 5.45
CA GLU A 129 -12.92 12.34 5.86
C GLU A 129 -12.47 10.93 5.41
N ARG A 130 -12.01 10.82 4.17
CA ARG A 130 -11.44 9.58 3.64
C ARG A 130 -10.20 9.14 4.40
N PHE A 131 -9.33 10.06 4.77
CA PHE A 131 -8.14 9.79 5.58
C PHE A 131 -8.50 9.28 6.97
N ASP A 132 -9.43 9.96 7.66
CA ASP A 132 -9.88 9.61 9.00
C ASP A 132 -10.59 8.24 9.01
N TYR A 133 -11.40 7.94 8.00
CA TYR A 133 -12.03 6.63 7.83
C TYR A 133 -11.02 5.50 7.62
N ARG A 134 -9.98 5.73 6.79
CA ARG A 134 -9.03 4.68 6.39
C ARG A 134 -7.93 4.42 7.41
N ARG A 135 -7.51 5.44 8.15
CA ARG A 135 -6.38 5.32 9.07
C ARG A 135 -6.54 4.22 10.12
N PRO A 136 -7.68 4.06 10.83
CA PRO A 136 -7.87 2.97 11.77
C PRO A 136 -7.84 1.58 11.12
N LEU A 137 -8.28 1.46 9.86
CA LEU A 137 -8.21 0.20 9.11
C LEU A 137 -6.77 -0.19 8.77
N TYR A 138 -5.94 0.76 8.36
CA TYR A 138 -4.51 0.49 8.17
C TYR A 138 -3.83 0.06 9.47
N LEU A 139 -4.18 0.70 10.59
CA LEU A 139 -3.67 0.32 11.92
C LEU A 139 -4.05 -1.13 12.26
N ALA A 140 -5.32 -1.51 12.08
CA ALA A 140 -5.82 -2.85 12.39
C ALA A 140 -5.16 -3.94 11.54
N HIS A 141 -4.85 -3.63 10.29
CA HIS A 141 -4.32 -4.59 9.32
C HIS A 141 -2.78 -4.56 9.19
N SER A 142 -2.07 -3.85 10.04
CA SER A 142 -0.61 -3.81 10.03
C SER A 142 0.01 -4.53 11.23
N HIS A 143 1.25 -5.00 11.06
CA HIS A 143 2.10 -5.50 12.15
C HIS A 143 2.89 -4.36 12.80
N TYR A 144 3.32 -3.39 12.00
CA TYR A 144 4.11 -2.26 12.45
C TYR A 144 3.60 -0.95 11.86
N VAL A 145 3.74 0.10 12.64
CA VAL A 145 3.46 1.47 12.23
C VAL A 145 4.76 2.26 12.27
N ILE A 146 5.07 2.95 11.19
CA ILE A 146 6.25 3.81 11.10
C ILE A 146 5.79 5.21 10.67
N SER A 147 6.24 6.22 11.42
CA SER A 147 5.97 7.61 11.05
C SER A 147 6.54 7.95 9.68
N GLY A 148 5.69 8.46 8.79
CA GLY A 148 6.07 8.97 7.47
C GLY A 148 6.73 10.35 7.48
N GLY A 149 6.96 10.93 8.67
CA GLY A 149 7.68 12.18 8.85
C GLY A 149 9.21 12.08 8.72
N TYR A 150 9.75 10.86 8.69
CA TYR A 150 11.18 10.65 8.47
C TYR A 150 11.55 10.68 6.98
N PRO A 151 12.82 10.97 6.64
CA PRO A 151 13.31 10.77 5.28
C PRO A 151 13.08 9.32 4.79
N PRO A 152 12.74 9.10 3.51
CA PRO A 152 12.41 7.76 2.99
C PRO A 152 13.50 6.71 3.23
N ILE A 153 14.77 7.10 3.18
CA ILE A 153 15.90 6.20 3.45
C ILE A 153 15.93 5.72 4.92
N VAL A 154 15.52 6.58 5.85
CA VAL A 154 15.41 6.24 7.27
C VAL A 154 14.26 5.28 7.51
N ILE A 155 13.10 5.55 6.88
CA ILE A 155 11.92 4.65 6.94
C ILE A 155 12.29 3.27 6.40
N ALA A 156 12.91 3.19 5.22
CA ALA A 156 13.35 1.94 4.62
C ALA A 156 14.33 1.18 5.52
N SER A 157 15.28 1.88 6.16
CA SER A 157 16.24 1.25 7.09
C SER A 157 15.56 0.71 8.35
N LYS A 158 14.55 1.40 8.88
CA LYS A 158 13.75 0.92 10.02
C LYS A 158 12.97 -0.33 9.63
N ILE A 159 12.31 -0.35 8.46
CA ILE A 159 11.58 -1.52 7.96
C ILE A 159 12.51 -2.72 7.78
N GLN A 160 13.69 -2.52 7.20
CA GLN A 160 14.68 -3.58 7.02
C GLN A 160 15.11 -4.19 8.37
N LYS A 161 15.30 -3.37 9.40
CA LYS A 161 15.63 -3.85 10.75
C LYS A 161 14.49 -4.64 11.38
N LEU A 162 13.25 -4.19 11.21
CA LEU A 162 12.05 -4.89 11.67
C LEU A 162 11.91 -6.25 10.97
N TYR A 163 12.09 -6.29 9.66
CA TYR A 163 12.00 -7.52 8.88
C TYR A 163 12.98 -8.60 9.33
N LYS A 164 14.22 -8.22 9.67
CA LYS A 164 15.24 -9.15 10.19
C LYS A 164 14.88 -9.78 11.54
N ARG A 165 14.00 -9.14 12.31
CA ARG A 165 13.55 -9.56 13.64
C ARG A 165 12.13 -10.11 13.64
N PHE A 166 11.44 -10.01 12.50
CA PHE A 166 10.05 -10.42 12.38
C PHE A 166 9.97 -11.95 12.41
N ASP A 167 9.29 -12.46 13.43
CA ASP A 167 8.97 -13.89 13.49
C ASP A 167 7.76 -14.14 12.57
N PHE A 168 7.99 -14.86 11.49
CA PHE A 168 6.94 -15.26 10.56
C PHE A 168 6.07 -16.41 11.09
N GLY A 169 6.15 -16.73 12.38
CA GLY A 169 5.36 -17.74 13.05
C GLY A 169 5.18 -19.03 12.25
N GLN A 170 5.22 -20.17 12.88
CA GLN A 170 4.75 -21.39 12.25
C GLN A 170 3.23 -21.28 12.11
N GLY A 171 2.74 -20.95 10.88
CA GLY A 171 1.32 -20.90 10.57
C GLY A 171 0.73 -22.29 10.47
#